data_73ce88a4e9e1244e8558b68143650793
#
_entry.id   73ce88a4e9e1244e8558b68143650793
#
_cell.length_a   1.000
_cell.length_b   1.000
_cell.length_c   1.000
_cell.angle_alpha   90.00
_cell.angle_beta   90.00
_cell.angle_gamma   90.00
#
_symmetry.space_group_name_H-M   'P 1'
#
loop_
_entity.id
_entity.type
_entity.pdbx_description
1 polymer ?
#
loop_
_entity_poly.entity_id
_entity_poly.type
_entity_poly.pdbx_seq_one_letter_code
_entity_poly.pdbx_strand_id
1 'polypeptide(L)'
;YQIIMSTDIIGLSSLERQMIACAVRFNNSAFVYYDEIQNMGMAIDRESYIKIAKMTAILRLANAMDRSHYQKVKGIKTVLKDRELQMIVDSSQDISLELGLLKDKVAFFEEVFGIRLVLRRKGRA
;
A
#
# COMPACT_ATOMS: atom_id res chain seq x y z
N TYR A 1 9.97 -6.91 8.65
CA TYR A 1 9.19 -7.44 9.79
C TYR A 1 10.00 -7.53 11.08
N GLN A 2 11.11 -8.26 11.05
CA GLN A 2 11.88 -8.52 12.28
C GLN A 2 12.54 -7.26 12.85
N ILE A 3 13.00 -6.36 12.01
CA ILE A 3 13.58 -5.09 12.46
C ILE A 3 12.54 -4.30 13.26
N ILE A 4 11.32 -4.20 12.76
CA ILE A 4 10.23 -3.48 13.42
C ILE A 4 9.84 -4.18 14.73
N MET A 5 9.73 -5.50 14.71
CA MET A 5 9.34 -6.27 15.90
C MET A 5 10.39 -6.27 17.00
N SER A 6 11.68 -6.13 16.65
CA SER A 6 12.78 -6.09 17.62
C SER A 6 13.09 -4.69 18.14
N THR A 7 12.40 -3.67 17.66
CA THR A 7 12.65 -2.26 18.00
C THR A 7 11.48 -1.70 18.81
N ASP A 8 11.78 -1.05 19.92
CA ASP A 8 10.77 -0.30 20.67
C ASP A 8 10.55 1.05 20.02
N ILE A 9 9.32 1.28 19.55
CA ILE A 9 8.94 2.54 18.92
C ILE A 9 8.01 3.28 19.87
N ILE A 10 8.41 4.48 20.27
CA ILE A 10 7.63 5.33 21.18
C ILE A 10 6.30 5.70 20.52
N GLY A 11 5.21 5.55 21.27
CA GLY A 11 3.87 5.91 20.80
C GLY A 11 3.11 4.80 20.09
N LEU A 12 3.73 3.62 19.91
CA LEU A 12 3.06 2.46 19.34
C LEU A 12 2.82 1.38 20.38
N SER A 13 1.61 0.83 20.39
CA SER A 13 1.30 -0.38 21.16
C SER A 13 1.98 -1.60 20.52
N SER A 14 2.03 -2.72 21.26
CA SER A 14 2.56 -3.97 20.70
C SER A 14 1.75 -4.44 19.49
N LEU A 15 0.42 -4.29 19.52
CA LEU A 15 -0.45 -4.64 18.42
C LEU A 15 -0.20 -3.75 17.19
N GLU A 16 -0.10 -2.44 17.41
CA GLU A 16 0.17 -1.49 16.31
C GLU A 16 1.52 -1.77 15.66
N ARG A 17 2.55 -2.05 16.46
CA ARG A 17 3.86 -2.42 15.95
C ARG A 17 3.79 -3.69 15.12
N GLN A 18 3.06 -4.70 15.57
CA GLN A 18 2.87 -5.95 14.84
C GLN A 18 2.14 -5.72 13.51
N MET A 19 1.12 -4.87 13.51
CA MET A 19 0.37 -4.54 12.29
C MET A 19 1.26 -3.87 11.24
N ILE A 20 2.08 -2.91 11.65
CA ILE A 20 3.02 -2.22 10.77
C ILE A 20 4.07 -3.22 10.23
N ALA A 21 4.59 -4.08 11.09
CA ALA A 21 5.55 -5.10 10.70
C ALA A 21 4.97 -6.05 9.64
N CYS A 22 3.72 -6.46 9.80
CA CYS A 22 3.02 -7.30 8.82
C CYS A 22 2.84 -6.58 7.48
N ALA A 23 2.45 -5.31 7.49
CA ALA A 23 2.29 -4.53 6.28
C ALA A 23 3.61 -4.41 5.51
N VAL A 24 4.72 -4.19 6.21
CA VAL A 24 6.05 -4.12 5.60
C VAL A 24 6.43 -5.47 4.99
N ARG A 25 6.16 -6.57 5.69
CA ARG A 25 6.41 -7.92 5.17
C ARG A 25 5.63 -8.19 3.88
N PHE A 26 4.34 -7.89 3.88
CA PHE A 26 3.47 -8.14 2.74
C PHE A 26 3.67 -7.17 1.58
N ASN A 27 4.39 -6.08 1.79
CA ASN A 27 4.78 -5.18 0.69
C ASN A 27 5.67 -5.91 -0.33
N ASN A 28 6.49 -6.86 0.11
CA ASN A 28 7.45 -7.57 -0.74
C ASN A 28 7.14 -9.06 -0.94
N SER A 29 6.02 -9.54 -0.40
CA SER A 29 5.64 -10.95 -0.52
C SER A 29 4.13 -11.07 -0.79
N ALA A 30 3.68 -12.27 -1.14
CA ALA A 30 2.26 -12.53 -1.34
C ALA A 30 1.46 -12.21 -0.07
N PHE A 31 0.30 -11.58 -0.25
CA PHE A 31 -0.58 -11.28 0.86
C PHE A 31 -1.21 -12.57 1.39
N VAL A 32 -1.22 -12.72 2.70
CA VAL A 32 -1.71 -13.93 3.39
C VAL A 32 -3.14 -13.71 3.85
N TYR A 33 -4.02 -14.68 3.57
CA TYR A 33 -5.40 -14.62 4.04
C TYR A 33 -5.50 -14.77 5.56
N TYR A 34 -6.61 -14.29 6.12
CA TYR A 34 -6.81 -14.24 7.57
C TYR A 34 -6.59 -15.59 8.26
N ASP A 35 -7.11 -16.67 7.70
CA ASP A 35 -6.97 -18.00 8.28
C ASP A 35 -5.51 -18.46 8.34
N GLU A 36 -4.73 -18.13 7.33
CA GLU A 36 -3.30 -18.46 7.29
C GLU A 36 -2.51 -17.67 8.33
N ILE A 37 -2.87 -16.40 8.57
CA ILE A 37 -2.24 -15.59 9.62
C ILE A 37 -2.46 -16.23 10.98
N GLN A 38 -3.65 -16.73 11.27
CA GLN A 38 -3.93 -17.44 12.50
C GLN A 38 -3.07 -18.70 12.64
N ASN A 39 -2.89 -19.43 11.55
CA ASN A 39 -2.05 -20.63 11.53
C ASN A 39 -0.55 -20.34 11.72
N MET A 40 -0.12 -19.10 11.42
CA MET A 40 1.26 -18.67 11.66
C MET A 40 1.52 -18.28 13.13
N GLY A 41 0.52 -18.44 14.01
CA GLY A 41 0.65 -18.11 15.42
C GLY A 41 0.54 -16.62 15.74
N MET A 42 0.09 -15.82 14.81
CA MET A 42 -0.12 -14.39 15.03
C MET A 42 -1.50 -14.15 15.62
N ALA A 43 -1.56 -13.50 16.78
CA ALA A 43 -2.82 -13.16 17.44
C ALA A 43 -3.39 -11.86 16.85
N ILE A 44 -3.91 -11.93 15.62
CA ILE A 44 -4.45 -10.79 14.89
C ILE A 44 -5.95 -11.03 14.66
N ASP A 45 -6.79 -10.10 15.14
CA ASP A 45 -8.21 -10.14 14.91
C ASP A 45 -8.58 -9.63 13.50
N ARG A 46 -9.84 -9.82 13.09
CA ARG A 46 -10.29 -9.43 11.76
C ARG A 46 -10.16 -7.93 11.51
N GLU A 47 -10.49 -7.11 12.49
CA GLU A 47 -10.40 -5.66 12.37
C GLU A 47 -8.95 -5.22 12.11
N SER A 48 -8.01 -5.77 12.88
CA SER A 48 -6.59 -5.49 12.69
C SER A 48 -6.08 -6.02 11.35
N TYR A 49 -6.57 -7.20 10.92
CA TYR A 49 -6.23 -7.76 9.62
C TYR A 49 -6.66 -6.84 8.46
N ILE A 50 -7.86 -6.27 8.53
CA ILE A 50 -8.35 -5.33 7.52
C ILE A 50 -7.46 -4.08 7.48
N LYS A 51 -7.05 -3.58 8.64
CA LYS A 51 -6.12 -2.45 8.71
C LYS A 51 -4.76 -2.78 8.09
N ILE A 52 -4.25 -3.97 8.33
CA ILE A 52 -3.00 -4.45 7.71
C ILE A 52 -3.16 -4.50 6.19
N ALA A 53 -4.28 -5.01 5.70
CA ALA A 53 -4.55 -5.07 4.26
C ALA A 53 -4.57 -3.68 3.63
N LYS A 54 -5.21 -2.71 4.28
CA LYS A 54 -5.27 -1.33 3.80
C LYS A 54 -3.89 -0.68 3.77
N MET A 55 -3.11 -0.84 4.83
CA MET A 55 -1.74 -0.33 4.87
C MET A 55 -0.87 -0.98 3.78
N THR A 56 -1.00 -2.28 3.59
CA THR A 56 -0.27 -3.01 2.56
C THR A 56 -0.61 -2.49 1.16
N ALA A 57 -1.90 -2.26 0.88
CA ALA A 57 -2.33 -1.73 -0.41
C ALA A 57 -1.71 -0.36 -0.69
N ILE A 58 -1.72 0.53 0.30
CA ILE A 58 -1.12 1.86 0.17
C ILE A 58 0.40 1.77 -0.02
N LEU A 59 1.08 0.95 0.77
CA LEU A 59 2.53 0.76 0.66
C LEU A 59 2.94 0.22 -0.70
N ARG A 60 2.19 -0.72 -1.25
CA ARG A 60 2.47 -1.28 -2.58
C ARG A 60 2.36 -0.23 -3.67
N LEU A 61 1.37 0.66 -3.57
CA LEU A 61 1.24 1.77 -4.51
C LEU A 61 2.42 2.75 -4.37
N ALA A 62 2.74 3.13 -3.14
CA ALA A 62 3.84 4.07 -2.88
C ALA A 62 5.18 3.51 -3.37
N ASN A 63 5.44 2.24 -3.11
CA ASN A 63 6.67 1.58 -3.55
C ASN A 63 6.77 1.53 -5.08
N ALA A 64 5.66 1.27 -5.76
CA ALA A 64 5.61 1.26 -7.23
C ALA A 64 5.87 2.65 -7.81
N MET A 65 5.40 3.72 -7.16
CA MET A 65 5.61 5.09 -7.60
C MET A 65 7.07 5.53 -7.57
N ASP A 66 7.89 4.93 -6.70
CA ASP A 66 9.31 5.26 -6.59
C ASP A 66 10.21 4.06 -6.87
N ARG A 67 9.80 3.19 -7.79
CA ARG A 67 10.52 1.94 -8.07
C ARG A 67 11.96 2.16 -8.50
N SER A 68 12.21 3.22 -9.28
CA SER A 68 13.56 3.55 -9.76
C SER A 68 14.42 4.24 -8.69
N HIS A 69 13.82 4.67 -7.59
CA HIS A 69 14.46 5.44 -6.50
C HIS A 69 15.05 6.78 -6.94
N TYR A 70 14.56 7.35 -8.05
CA TYR A 70 14.97 8.66 -8.54
C TYR A 70 14.00 9.79 -8.17
N GLN A 71 13.02 9.48 -7.32
CA GLN A 71 12.02 10.46 -6.86
C GLN A 71 11.37 11.22 -8.03
N LYS A 72 10.98 10.49 -9.07
CA LYS A 72 10.41 11.06 -10.29
C LYS A 72 9.04 11.68 -10.06
N VAL A 73 8.28 11.16 -9.11
CA VAL A 73 6.95 11.66 -8.78
C VAL A 73 7.09 12.83 -7.82
N LYS A 74 6.70 14.03 -8.29
CA LYS A 74 6.81 15.27 -7.50
C LYS A 74 5.62 15.53 -6.61
N GLY A 75 4.47 15.03 -6.97
CA GLY A 75 3.25 15.22 -6.20
C GLY A 75 2.15 14.30 -6.65
N ILE A 76 1.19 14.11 -5.78
CA ILE A 76 0.01 13.28 -6.05
C ILE A 76 -1.20 14.05 -5.56
N LYS A 77 -2.21 14.15 -6.41
CA LYS A 77 -3.50 14.68 -6.04
C LYS A 77 -4.52 13.55 -6.13
N THR A 78 -5.36 13.43 -5.12
CA THR A 78 -6.42 12.42 -5.10
C THR A 78 -7.78 13.08 -5.05
N VAL A 79 -8.73 12.53 -5.80
CA VAL A 79 -10.13 12.97 -5.78
C VAL A 79 -11.00 11.73 -5.65
N LEU A 80 -11.80 11.68 -4.59
CA LEU A 80 -12.75 10.59 -4.36
C LEU A 80 -14.15 11.07 -4.73
N LYS A 81 -14.78 10.36 -5.68
CA LYS A 81 -16.13 10.68 -6.12
C LYS A 81 -16.83 9.41 -6.60
N ASP A 82 -18.03 9.14 -6.08
CA ASP A 82 -18.89 8.03 -6.53
C ASP A 82 -18.18 6.66 -6.51
N ARG A 83 -17.47 6.35 -5.41
CA ARG A 83 -16.70 5.12 -5.24
C ARG A 83 -15.57 4.96 -6.25
N GLU A 84 -15.09 6.07 -6.78
CA GLU A 84 -13.93 6.10 -7.66
C GLU A 84 -12.89 7.03 -7.06
N LEU A 85 -11.69 6.53 -6.84
CA LEU A 85 -10.55 7.33 -6.42
C LEU A 85 -9.71 7.63 -7.67
N GLN A 86 -9.64 8.91 -8.03
CA GLN A 86 -8.74 9.36 -9.08
C GLN A 86 -7.43 9.77 -8.44
N MET A 87 -6.35 9.16 -8.89
CA MET A 87 -4.99 9.49 -8.45
C MET A 87 -4.26 10.16 -9.61
N ILE A 88 -3.96 11.44 -9.44
CA ILE A 88 -3.31 12.28 -10.45
C ILE A 88 -1.84 12.44 -10.06
N VAL A 89 -0.96 11.91 -10.90
CA VAL A 89 0.48 11.88 -10.62
C VAL A 89 1.16 13.02 -11.36
N ASP A 90 1.91 13.84 -10.60
CA ASP A 90 2.68 14.96 -11.14
C ASP A 90 4.14 14.55 -11.28
N SER A 91 4.65 14.56 -12.50
CA SER A 91 6.05 14.31 -12.80
C SER A 91 6.44 14.96 -14.12
N SER A 92 7.64 15.55 -14.14
CA SER A 92 8.24 16.10 -15.37
C SER A 92 9.12 15.08 -16.10
N GLN A 93 9.32 13.90 -15.52
CA GLN A 93 10.19 12.85 -16.07
C GLN A 93 9.38 11.71 -16.68
N ASP A 94 10.07 10.79 -17.37
CA ASP A 94 9.43 9.57 -17.85
C ASP A 94 9.13 8.64 -16.66
N ILE A 95 7.86 8.38 -16.44
CA ILE A 95 7.38 7.50 -15.37
C ILE A 95 6.64 6.27 -15.93
N SER A 96 6.99 5.85 -17.15
CA SER A 96 6.36 4.69 -17.79
C SER A 96 6.51 3.42 -16.97
N LEU A 97 7.69 3.19 -16.38
CA LEU A 97 7.92 2.04 -15.49
C LEU A 97 7.03 2.12 -14.26
N GLU A 98 7.02 3.27 -13.59
CA GLU A 98 6.23 3.49 -12.38
C GLU A 98 4.74 3.32 -12.63
N LEU A 99 4.23 3.89 -13.73
CA LEU A 99 2.81 3.74 -14.10
C LEU A 99 2.45 2.28 -14.41
N GLY A 100 3.34 1.55 -15.08
CA GLY A 100 3.13 0.13 -15.35
C GLY A 100 3.04 -0.70 -14.07
N LEU A 101 3.95 -0.44 -13.12
CA LEU A 101 3.95 -1.12 -11.82
C LEU A 101 2.73 -0.74 -10.98
N LEU A 102 2.30 0.53 -11.04
CA LEU A 102 1.09 0.97 -10.35
C LEU A 102 -0.13 0.20 -10.84
N LYS A 103 -0.27 -0.01 -12.16
CA LYS A 103 -1.38 -0.77 -12.72
C LYS A 103 -1.45 -2.19 -12.17
N ASP A 104 -0.29 -2.80 -11.92
CA ASP A 104 -0.22 -4.16 -11.34
C ASP A 104 -0.73 -4.19 -9.89
N LYS A 105 -0.74 -3.05 -9.20
CA LYS A 105 -1.16 -2.96 -7.80
C LYS A 105 -2.60 -2.48 -7.63
N VAL A 106 -3.25 -2.06 -8.70
CA VAL A 106 -4.60 -1.52 -8.65
C VAL A 106 -5.62 -2.56 -8.18
N ALA A 107 -5.53 -3.79 -8.67
CA ALA A 107 -6.50 -4.82 -8.35
C ALA A 107 -6.56 -5.11 -6.84
N PHE A 108 -5.41 -5.21 -6.18
CA PHE A 108 -5.36 -5.43 -4.74
C PHE A 108 -5.95 -4.25 -3.95
N PHE A 109 -5.61 -3.03 -4.36
CA PHE A 109 -6.16 -1.83 -3.73
C PHE A 109 -7.68 -1.78 -3.87
N GLU A 110 -8.21 -2.05 -5.06
CA GLU A 110 -9.65 -2.04 -5.32
C GLU A 110 -10.37 -3.10 -4.50
N GLU A 111 -9.79 -4.29 -4.37
CA GLU A 111 -10.35 -5.36 -3.56
C GLU A 111 -10.43 -4.97 -2.09
N VAL A 112 -9.37 -4.40 -1.55
CA VAL A 112 -9.26 -4.05 -0.12
C VAL A 112 -10.17 -2.89 0.25
N PHE A 113 -10.22 -1.84 -0.58
CA PHE A 113 -10.97 -0.63 -0.27
C PHE A 113 -12.40 -0.63 -0.81
N GLY A 114 -12.73 -1.54 -1.73
CA GLY A 114 -14.06 -1.61 -2.33
C GLY A 114 -14.41 -0.43 -3.23
N ILE A 115 -13.41 0.25 -3.78
CA ILE A 115 -13.56 1.38 -4.68
C ILE A 115 -12.69 1.20 -5.92
N ARG A 116 -13.04 1.87 -7.02
CA ARG A 116 -12.19 1.88 -8.22
C ARG A 116 -11.04 2.85 -8.06
N LEU A 117 -9.89 2.48 -8.59
CA LEU A 117 -8.72 3.35 -8.62
C LEU A 117 -8.39 3.68 -10.07
N VAL A 118 -8.44 4.96 -10.42
CA VAL A 118 -8.10 5.47 -11.75
C VAL A 118 -6.81 6.27 -11.65
N LEU A 119 -5.81 5.85 -12.44
CA LEU A 119 -4.51 6.52 -12.48
C LEU A 119 -4.48 7.49 -13.66
N ARG A 120 -4.08 8.72 -13.39
CA ARG A 120 -3.94 9.77 -14.40
C ARG A 120 -2.63 10.51 -14.18
N ARG A 121 -2.03 10.96 -15.29
CA ARG A 121 -0.87 11.82 -15.22
C ARG A 121 -1.30 13.27 -15.40
N LYS A 122 -0.80 14.16 -14.54
CA LYS A 122 -1.12 15.59 -14.62
C LYS A 122 -0.69 16.19 -15.96
N GLY A 123 -1.56 17.01 -16.52
CA GLY A 123 -1.29 17.71 -17.77
C GLY A 123 -1.43 16.85 -19.02
N ARG A 124 -1.88 15.58 -18.89
CA ARG A 124 -2.15 14.68 -20.03
C ARG A 124 -3.53 14.07 -19.87
N ALA A 125 -4.32 14.20 -20.90
CA ALA A 125 -5.65 13.62 -20.96
C ALA A 125 -5.58 12.08 -21.07
#